data_0f2deee5ce880e0cfc25dc62f9c50ebd
#
_entry.id   0f2deee5ce880e0cfc25dc62f9c50ebd
#
_cell.length_a   1.000
_cell.length_b   1.000
_cell.length_c   1.000
_cell.angle_alpha   90.00
_cell.angle_beta   90.00
_cell.angle_gamma   90.00
#
_symmetry.space_group_name_H-M   'P 1'
#
loop_
_entity.id
_entity.type
_entity.pdbx_description
1 polymer ?
#
loop_
_entity_poly.entity_id
_entity_poly.type
_entity_poly.pdbx_seq_one_letter_code
_entity_poly.pdbx_strand_id
1 'polypeptide(L)'
;MKNNSKTIQQLTISAFFMALYIVIMLQTQSFAFGQYQIRIATALYAMSAIFPFLAIPLALANCISNTLMGGLGILDMVGGGIVGYLTCQAIIAIRAMGLPRILLALPIIIVPGLLVPVWLSVILNIPYFVLMPLLVVGQIAPGVVGAVVVSVLERVKVVAEYTQTKQI
;
A
#
# COMPACT_ATOMS: atom_id res chain seq x y z
N MET A 1 -32.44 -3.80 -4.26
CA MET A 1 -31.73 -3.05 -5.32
C MET A 1 -30.60 -2.14 -4.78
N LYS A 2 -30.77 -1.43 -3.66
CA LYS A 2 -29.76 -0.51 -3.09
C LYS A 2 -28.44 -1.18 -2.66
N ASN A 3 -28.48 -2.47 -2.27
CA ASN A 3 -27.30 -3.23 -1.84
C ASN A 3 -26.39 -3.64 -3.02
N ASN A 4 -26.96 -4.04 -4.16
CA ASN A 4 -26.19 -4.41 -5.36
C ASN A 4 -25.41 -3.23 -5.96
N SER A 5 -25.98 -2.04 -5.91
CA SER A 5 -25.30 -0.83 -6.42
C SER A 5 -24.03 -0.49 -5.61
N LYS A 6 -24.07 -0.63 -4.28
CA LYS A 6 -22.90 -0.41 -3.42
C LYS A 6 -21.80 -1.45 -3.68
N THR A 7 -22.17 -2.71 -3.86
CA THR A 7 -21.20 -3.79 -4.17
C THR A 7 -20.54 -3.56 -5.52
N ILE A 8 -21.30 -3.21 -6.54
CA ILE A 8 -20.76 -2.90 -7.88
C ILE A 8 -19.77 -1.72 -7.80
N GLN A 9 -20.13 -0.66 -7.08
CA GLN A 9 -19.26 0.49 -6.90
C GLN A 9 -17.94 0.12 -6.20
N GLN A 10 -17.99 -0.69 -5.14
CA GLN A 10 -16.79 -1.16 -4.44
C GLN A 10 -15.91 -2.02 -5.36
N LEU A 11 -16.50 -2.92 -6.15
CA LEU A 11 -15.77 -3.75 -7.11
C LEU A 11 -15.08 -2.90 -8.18
N THR A 12 -15.79 -1.90 -8.73
CA THR A 12 -15.22 -0.99 -9.74
C THR A 12 -14.04 -0.20 -9.18
N ILE A 13 -14.19 0.37 -7.98
CA ILE A 13 -13.11 1.10 -7.30
C ILE A 13 -11.93 0.16 -7.00
N SER A 14 -12.19 -1.07 -6.53
CA SER A 14 -11.16 -2.06 -6.27
C SER A 14 -10.37 -2.42 -7.53
N ALA A 15 -11.08 -2.70 -8.63
CA ALA A 15 -10.44 -3.02 -9.91
C ALA A 15 -9.59 -1.85 -10.43
N PHE A 16 -10.09 -0.62 -10.31
CA PHE A 16 -9.34 0.58 -10.69
C PHE A 16 -8.03 0.72 -9.89
N PHE A 17 -8.10 0.63 -8.55
CA PHE A 17 -6.90 0.77 -7.73
C PHE A 17 -5.93 -0.39 -7.87
N MET A 18 -6.41 -1.61 -8.10
CA MET A 18 -5.55 -2.76 -8.43
C MET A 18 -4.80 -2.54 -9.74
N ALA A 19 -5.51 -2.14 -10.80
CA ALA A 19 -4.91 -1.85 -12.10
C ALA A 19 -3.90 -0.70 -11.99
N LEU A 20 -4.24 0.38 -11.30
CA LEU A 20 -3.36 1.52 -11.08
C LEU A 20 -2.09 1.10 -10.32
N TYR A 21 -2.20 0.28 -9.27
CA TYR A 21 -1.07 -0.25 -8.53
C TYR A 21 -0.12 -1.04 -9.45
N ILE A 22 -0.68 -1.97 -10.23
CA ILE A 22 0.09 -2.82 -11.14
C ILE A 22 0.78 -1.97 -12.23
N VAL A 23 0.07 -1.01 -12.81
CA VAL A 23 0.64 -0.11 -13.84
C VAL A 23 1.79 0.73 -13.27
N ILE A 24 1.61 1.34 -12.09
CA ILE A 24 2.68 2.10 -11.44
C ILE A 24 3.89 1.19 -11.16
N MET A 25 3.68 -0.02 -10.66
CA MET A 25 4.75 -0.99 -10.42
C MET A 25 5.49 -1.35 -11.71
N LEU A 26 4.79 -1.60 -12.81
CA LEU A 26 5.39 -1.89 -14.12
C LEU A 26 6.25 -0.74 -14.62
N GLN A 27 5.76 0.50 -14.52
CA GLN A 27 6.48 1.69 -14.97
C GLN A 27 7.70 2.02 -14.09
N THR A 28 7.67 1.62 -12.83
CA THR A 28 8.71 1.92 -11.84
C THR A 28 9.53 0.68 -11.45
N GLN A 29 9.47 -0.40 -12.22
CA GLN A 29 10.09 -1.68 -11.90
C GLN A 29 11.58 -1.56 -11.54
N SER A 30 12.34 -0.77 -12.28
CA SER A 30 13.78 -0.56 -12.04
C SER A 30 14.09 0.03 -10.66
N PHE A 31 13.21 0.88 -10.13
CA PHE A 31 13.33 1.45 -8.78
C PHE A 31 12.71 0.56 -7.73
N ALA A 32 11.59 -0.09 -8.07
CA ALA A 32 10.84 -0.95 -7.15
C ALA A 32 11.60 -2.20 -6.72
N PHE A 33 12.48 -2.72 -7.58
CA PHE A 33 13.34 -3.87 -7.32
C PHE A 33 14.83 -3.50 -7.25
N GLY A 34 15.14 -2.21 -7.20
CA GLY A 34 16.51 -1.71 -6.99
C GLY A 34 16.96 -1.85 -5.53
N GLN A 35 18.18 -1.39 -5.24
CA GLN A 35 18.83 -1.50 -3.93
C GLN A 35 18.01 -0.92 -2.76
N TYR A 36 17.29 0.19 -2.99
CA TYR A 36 16.44 0.86 -1.99
C TYR A 36 14.99 0.40 -2.03
N GLN A 37 14.58 -0.39 -3.02
CA GLN A 37 13.21 -0.83 -3.26
C GLN A 37 12.18 0.31 -3.13
N ILE A 38 12.39 1.40 -3.89
CA ILE A 38 11.46 2.54 -3.92
C ILE A 38 10.18 2.14 -4.66
N ARG A 39 9.21 1.62 -3.92
CA ARG A 39 7.93 1.15 -4.48
C ARG A 39 6.89 2.27 -4.45
N ILE A 40 6.87 3.13 -5.46
CA ILE A 40 5.94 4.28 -5.53
C ILE A 40 4.48 3.82 -5.41
N ALA A 41 4.13 2.64 -5.95
CA ALA A 41 2.80 2.07 -5.86
C ALA A 41 2.30 1.85 -4.41
N THR A 42 3.21 1.68 -3.43
CA THR A 42 2.82 1.51 -2.02
C THR A 42 2.18 2.76 -1.42
N ALA A 43 2.34 3.94 -2.05
CA ALA A 43 1.60 5.14 -1.70
C ALA A 43 0.07 4.93 -1.77
N LEU A 44 -0.40 4.04 -2.67
CA LEU A 44 -1.82 3.71 -2.81
C LEU A 44 -2.41 3.01 -1.59
N TYR A 45 -1.58 2.40 -0.72
CA TYR A 45 -2.07 1.84 0.54
C TYR A 45 -2.76 2.89 1.41
N ALA A 46 -2.34 4.16 1.31
CA ALA A 46 -2.98 5.26 2.00
C ALA A 46 -4.48 5.40 1.67
N MET A 47 -4.91 4.94 0.49
CA MET A 47 -6.33 4.95 0.10
C MET A 47 -7.21 4.09 0.99
N SER A 48 -6.64 3.13 1.72
CA SER A 48 -7.38 2.34 2.72
C SER A 48 -7.88 3.20 3.90
N ALA A 49 -7.32 4.37 4.12
CA ALA A 49 -7.84 5.34 5.09
C ALA A 49 -9.22 5.91 4.69
N ILE A 50 -9.48 6.04 3.39
CA ILE A 50 -10.74 6.54 2.83
C ILE A 50 -11.66 5.35 2.49
N PHE A 51 -11.11 4.31 1.90
CA PHE A 51 -11.79 3.12 1.41
C PHE A 51 -11.24 1.86 2.07
N PRO A 52 -11.67 1.51 3.30
CA PRO A 52 -11.11 0.36 4.04
C PRO A 52 -11.21 -0.98 3.29
N PHE A 53 -12.21 -1.13 2.40
CA PHE A 53 -12.38 -2.33 1.58
C PHE A 53 -11.23 -2.54 0.57
N LEU A 54 -10.38 -1.53 0.32
CA LEU A 54 -9.22 -1.64 -0.57
C LEU A 54 -8.06 -2.44 0.05
N ALA A 55 -8.08 -2.76 1.33
CA ALA A 55 -6.99 -3.50 1.99
C ALA A 55 -6.67 -4.83 1.28
N ILE A 56 -7.70 -5.62 0.95
CA ILE A 56 -7.54 -6.90 0.24
C ILE A 56 -7.15 -6.67 -1.23
N PRO A 57 -7.85 -5.84 -2.02
CA PRO A 57 -7.47 -5.56 -3.40
C PRO A 57 -6.03 -5.08 -3.58
N LEU A 58 -5.56 -4.14 -2.74
CA LEU A 58 -4.19 -3.63 -2.82
C LEU A 58 -3.14 -4.68 -2.41
N ALA A 59 -3.45 -5.52 -1.43
CA ALA A 59 -2.60 -6.66 -1.07
C ALA A 59 -2.47 -7.66 -2.23
N LEU A 60 -3.59 -7.98 -2.89
CA LEU A 60 -3.59 -8.84 -4.08
C LEU A 60 -2.84 -8.19 -5.26
N ALA A 61 -3.00 -6.88 -5.47
CA ALA A 61 -2.27 -6.16 -6.51
C ALA A 61 -0.76 -6.24 -6.29
N ASN A 62 -0.29 -6.14 -5.04
CA ASN A 62 1.13 -6.32 -4.71
C ASN A 62 1.59 -7.76 -5.01
N CYS A 63 0.83 -8.76 -4.60
CA CYS A 63 1.12 -10.17 -4.90
C CYS A 63 1.24 -10.42 -6.42
N ILE A 64 0.26 -9.93 -7.19
CA ILE A 64 0.24 -10.04 -8.66
C ILE A 64 1.44 -9.30 -9.27
N SER A 65 1.73 -8.10 -8.82
CA SER A 65 2.88 -7.31 -9.32
C SER A 65 4.19 -8.04 -9.12
N ASN A 66 4.44 -8.58 -7.92
CA ASN A 66 5.66 -9.33 -7.64
C ASN A 66 5.75 -10.60 -8.51
N THR A 67 4.63 -11.23 -8.84
CA THR A 67 4.59 -12.38 -9.76
C THR A 67 4.95 -11.98 -11.19
N LEU A 68 4.34 -10.90 -11.70
CA LEU A 68 4.50 -10.47 -13.09
C LEU A 68 5.89 -9.91 -13.39
N MET A 69 6.52 -9.28 -12.39
CA MET A 69 7.82 -8.60 -12.57
C MET A 69 9.02 -9.48 -12.25
N GLY A 70 8.85 -10.79 -12.16
CA GLY A 70 9.92 -11.73 -11.86
C GLY A 70 10.45 -11.58 -10.45
N GLY A 71 9.55 -11.36 -9.49
CA GLY A 71 9.86 -11.25 -8.06
C GLY A 71 10.74 -12.40 -7.58
N LEU A 72 11.35 -12.23 -6.43
CA LEU A 72 12.35 -13.13 -5.84
C LEU A 72 11.74 -14.44 -5.31
N GLY A 73 10.75 -14.98 -6.03
CA GLY A 73 10.07 -16.24 -5.73
C GLY A 73 8.80 -16.11 -4.90
N ILE A 74 8.28 -17.27 -4.48
CA ILE A 74 6.98 -17.38 -3.77
C ILE A 74 7.00 -16.59 -2.45
N LEU A 75 8.13 -16.52 -1.76
CA LEU A 75 8.27 -15.77 -0.51
C LEU A 75 8.05 -14.27 -0.72
N ASP A 76 8.60 -13.70 -1.78
CA ASP A 76 8.43 -12.27 -2.10
C ASP A 76 7.00 -11.98 -2.59
N MET A 77 6.42 -12.90 -3.34
CA MET A 77 5.06 -12.79 -3.84
C MET A 77 4.03 -12.79 -2.69
N VAL A 78 4.05 -13.83 -1.85
CA VAL A 78 3.11 -13.99 -0.73
C VAL A 78 3.44 -13.00 0.39
N GLY A 79 4.72 -12.85 0.73
CA GLY A 79 5.19 -11.90 1.72
C GLY A 79 4.80 -10.46 1.38
N GLY A 80 4.96 -10.05 0.12
CA GLY A 80 4.51 -8.74 -0.36
C GLY A 80 3.01 -8.52 -0.18
N GLY A 81 2.19 -9.52 -0.49
CA GLY A 81 0.74 -9.48 -0.24
C GLY A 81 0.39 -9.31 1.25
N ILE A 82 1.03 -10.11 2.11
CA ILE A 82 0.83 -10.04 3.57
C ILE A 82 1.23 -8.66 4.10
N VAL A 83 2.40 -8.16 3.71
CA VAL A 83 2.90 -6.84 4.11
C VAL A 83 1.97 -5.73 3.63
N GLY A 84 1.48 -5.81 2.39
CA GLY A 84 0.51 -4.86 1.86
C GLY A 84 -0.77 -4.83 2.68
N TYR A 85 -1.32 -6.01 3.02
CA TYR A 85 -2.50 -6.13 3.87
C TYR A 85 -2.27 -5.53 5.26
N LEU A 86 -1.18 -5.90 5.94
CA LEU A 86 -0.83 -5.40 7.28
C LEU A 86 -0.64 -3.87 7.27
N THR A 87 0.00 -3.34 6.23
CA THR A 87 0.16 -1.89 6.04
C THR A 87 -1.20 -1.20 5.95
N CYS A 88 -2.11 -1.72 5.14
CA CYS A 88 -3.46 -1.16 5.01
C CYS A 88 -4.24 -1.24 6.33
N GLN A 89 -4.15 -2.35 7.08
CA GLN A 89 -4.81 -2.48 8.38
C GLN A 89 -4.28 -1.47 9.41
N ALA A 90 -2.97 -1.26 9.44
CA ALA A 90 -2.37 -0.24 10.31
C ALA A 90 -2.84 1.18 9.93
N ILE A 91 -2.96 1.48 8.63
CA ILE A 91 -3.51 2.76 8.15
C ILE A 91 -4.97 2.94 8.59
N ILE A 92 -5.80 1.90 8.43
CA ILE A 92 -7.21 1.92 8.86
C ILE A 92 -7.29 2.15 10.38
N ALA A 93 -6.44 1.50 11.16
CA ALA A 93 -6.39 1.67 12.61
C ALA A 93 -6.00 3.12 13.01
N ILE A 94 -4.96 3.69 12.40
CA ILE A 94 -4.57 5.09 12.62
C ILE A 94 -5.73 6.03 12.31
N ARG A 95 -6.44 5.77 11.22
CA ARG A 95 -7.59 6.57 10.82
C ARG A 95 -8.75 6.46 11.82
N ALA A 96 -9.04 5.26 12.30
CA ALA A 96 -10.07 5.00 13.31
C ALA A 96 -9.78 5.69 14.65
N MET A 97 -8.50 5.84 15.00
CA MET A 97 -8.07 6.58 16.19
C MET A 97 -8.15 8.12 16.04
N GLY A 98 -8.53 8.63 14.86
CA GLY A 98 -8.62 10.08 14.61
C GLY A 98 -7.26 10.81 14.57
N LEU A 99 -6.17 10.07 14.39
CA LEU A 99 -4.82 10.64 14.37
C LEU A 99 -4.55 11.50 13.12
N PRO A 100 -3.59 12.45 13.19
CA PRO A 100 -3.23 13.30 12.06
C PRO A 100 -2.86 12.51 10.81
N ARG A 101 -3.28 12.99 9.64
CA ARG A 101 -3.11 12.33 8.33
C ARG A 101 -1.65 12.05 7.97
N ILE A 102 -0.73 12.88 8.44
CA ILE A 102 0.70 12.68 8.21
C ILE A 102 1.20 11.35 8.78
N LEU A 103 0.56 10.85 9.85
CA LEU A 103 0.91 9.57 10.46
C LEU A 103 0.55 8.37 9.59
N LEU A 104 -0.26 8.54 8.54
CA LEU A 104 -0.52 7.49 7.54
C LEU A 104 0.75 7.10 6.76
N ALA A 105 1.75 7.97 6.73
CA ALA A 105 3.06 7.65 6.16
C ALA A 105 3.80 6.57 6.96
N LEU A 106 3.65 6.54 8.29
CA LEU A 106 4.40 5.63 9.15
C LEU A 106 4.19 4.14 8.81
N PRO A 107 2.97 3.61 8.68
CA PRO A 107 2.78 2.22 8.28
C PRO A 107 3.40 1.90 6.92
N ILE A 108 3.32 2.83 5.95
CA ILE A 108 3.88 2.63 4.60
C ILE A 108 5.41 2.56 4.65
N ILE A 109 6.04 3.29 5.58
CA ILE A 109 7.50 3.29 5.75
C ILE A 109 7.95 2.10 6.58
N ILE A 110 7.31 1.90 7.74
CA ILE A 110 7.80 0.97 8.77
C ILE A 110 7.46 -0.48 8.43
N VAL A 111 6.21 -0.76 8.05
CA VAL A 111 5.76 -2.16 7.88
C VAL A 111 6.54 -2.85 6.74
N PRO A 112 6.62 -2.31 5.51
CA PRO A 112 7.46 -2.90 4.48
C PRO A 112 8.95 -2.85 4.83
N GLY A 113 9.42 -1.72 5.39
CA GLY A 113 10.83 -1.52 5.74
C GLY A 113 11.38 -2.53 6.74
N LEU A 114 10.53 -3.04 7.66
CA LEU A 114 10.91 -4.03 8.65
C LEU A 114 10.62 -5.46 8.20
N LEU A 115 9.48 -5.72 7.54
CA LEU A 115 9.06 -7.08 7.25
C LEU A 115 9.68 -7.63 5.96
N VAL A 116 9.80 -6.81 4.90
CA VAL A 116 10.36 -7.28 3.63
C VAL A 116 11.81 -7.76 3.77
N PRO A 117 12.70 -7.11 4.54
CA PRO A 117 14.07 -7.60 4.75
C PRO A 117 14.16 -9.00 5.37
N VAL A 118 13.11 -9.47 6.06
CA VAL A 118 13.12 -10.79 6.72
C VAL A 118 13.38 -11.92 5.72
N TRP A 119 12.64 -11.94 4.61
CA TRP A 119 12.86 -12.97 3.58
C TRP A 119 13.91 -12.56 2.56
N LEU A 120 14.07 -11.26 2.28
CA LEU A 120 15.10 -10.80 1.37
C LEU A 120 16.51 -11.09 1.86
N SER A 121 16.76 -11.03 3.16
CA SER A 121 18.06 -11.39 3.74
C SER A 121 18.45 -12.83 3.45
N VAL A 122 17.47 -13.73 3.46
CA VAL A 122 17.68 -15.14 3.13
C VAL A 122 17.87 -15.34 1.62
N ILE A 123 17.02 -14.71 0.80
CA ILE A 123 17.05 -14.87 -0.67
C ILE A 123 18.33 -14.28 -1.27
N LEU A 124 18.74 -13.10 -0.80
CA LEU A 124 19.89 -12.37 -1.35
C LEU A 124 21.21 -12.67 -0.65
N ASN A 125 21.19 -13.44 0.46
CA ASN A 125 22.35 -13.65 1.32
C ASN A 125 22.99 -12.35 1.83
N ILE A 126 22.15 -11.34 2.11
CA ILE A 126 22.57 -10.05 2.66
C ILE A 126 22.02 -9.93 4.09
N PRO A 127 22.84 -9.52 5.08
CA PRO A 127 22.37 -9.40 6.46
C PRO A 127 21.15 -8.48 6.60
N TYR A 128 20.17 -8.89 7.39
CA TYR A 128 18.92 -8.16 7.65
C TYR A 128 19.17 -6.68 8.01
N PHE A 129 20.13 -6.42 8.92
CA PHE A 129 20.44 -5.07 9.40
C PHE A 129 21.07 -4.15 8.33
N VAL A 130 21.52 -4.71 7.21
CA VAL A 130 21.97 -3.93 6.04
C VAL A 130 20.79 -3.57 5.15
N LEU A 131 19.86 -4.51 4.92
CA LEU A 131 18.70 -4.31 4.06
C LEU A 131 17.65 -3.40 4.71
N MET A 132 17.41 -3.57 6.01
CA MET A 132 16.34 -2.87 6.71
C MET A 132 16.43 -1.34 6.56
N PRO A 133 17.54 -0.66 6.87
CA PRO A 133 17.61 0.80 6.72
C PRO A 133 17.47 1.25 5.26
N LEU A 134 17.96 0.48 4.29
CA LEU A 134 17.82 0.79 2.88
C LEU A 134 16.35 0.77 2.45
N LEU A 135 15.60 -0.26 2.88
CA LEU A 135 14.19 -0.37 2.55
C LEU A 135 13.34 0.68 3.29
N VAL A 136 13.66 0.97 4.57
CA VAL A 136 12.99 2.06 5.30
C VAL A 136 13.15 3.38 4.57
N VAL A 137 14.36 3.72 4.15
CA VAL A 137 14.66 4.95 3.39
C VAL A 137 13.89 4.96 2.06
N GLY A 138 13.88 3.83 1.35
CA GLY A 138 13.16 3.71 0.08
C GLY A 138 11.65 3.91 0.19
N GLN A 139 11.06 3.63 1.35
CA GLN A 139 9.63 3.81 1.59
C GLN A 139 9.25 5.21 2.10
N ILE A 140 10.20 6.10 2.39
CA ILE A 140 9.89 7.47 2.86
C ILE A 140 9.10 8.23 1.79
N ALA A 141 9.58 8.24 0.55
CA ALA A 141 8.92 8.96 -0.54
C ALA A 141 7.48 8.44 -0.80
N PRO A 142 7.25 7.13 -0.98
CA PRO A 142 5.90 6.59 -1.09
C PRO A 142 4.99 6.91 0.11
N GLY A 143 5.52 6.84 1.33
CA GLY A 143 4.78 7.15 2.55
C GLY A 143 4.29 8.60 2.59
N VAL A 144 5.18 9.54 2.30
CA VAL A 144 4.85 10.97 2.25
C VAL A 144 3.84 11.24 1.12
N VAL A 145 4.07 10.72 -0.08
CA VAL A 145 3.14 10.87 -1.21
C VAL A 145 1.76 10.34 -0.85
N GLY A 146 1.66 9.15 -0.26
CA GLY A 146 0.39 8.58 0.16
C GLY A 146 -0.37 9.45 1.16
N ALA A 147 0.31 9.97 2.19
CA ALA A 147 -0.29 10.86 3.19
C ALA A 147 -0.77 12.18 2.57
N VAL A 148 0.01 12.76 1.65
CA VAL A 148 -0.36 13.99 0.93
C VAL A 148 -1.58 13.74 0.04
N VAL A 149 -1.59 12.67 -0.75
CA VAL A 149 -2.71 12.33 -1.64
C VAL A 149 -4.01 12.17 -0.86
N VAL A 150 -4.01 11.44 0.27
CA VAL A 150 -5.19 11.34 1.14
C VAL A 150 -5.61 12.70 1.65
N SER A 151 -4.66 13.53 2.09
CA SER A 151 -4.96 14.87 2.62
C SER A 151 -5.61 15.79 1.58
N VAL A 152 -5.20 15.67 0.32
CA VAL A 152 -5.77 16.43 -0.81
C VAL A 152 -7.15 15.89 -1.17
N LEU A 153 -7.28 14.58 -1.31
CA LEU A 153 -8.55 13.95 -1.71
C LEU A 153 -9.68 14.19 -0.70
N GLU A 154 -9.38 14.19 0.59
CA GLU A 154 -10.38 14.47 1.62
C GLU A 154 -10.89 15.93 1.61
N ARG A 155 -10.20 16.85 0.92
CA ARG A 155 -10.69 18.21 0.68
C ARG A 155 -11.69 18.28 -0.48
N VAL A 156 -11.73 17.27 -1.34
CA VAL A 156 -12.69 17.19 -2.44
C VAL A 156 -14.06 16.83 -1.86
N LYS A 157 -15.08 17.64 -2.13
CA LYS A 157 -16.45 17.53 -1.55
C LYS A 157 -17.02 16.12 -1.62
N VAL A 158 -16.86 15.42 -2.76
CA VAL A 158 -17.38 14.06 -2.97
C VAL A 158 -16.78 13.05 -2.00
N VAL A 159 -15.49 13.14 -1.72
CA VAL A 159 -14.78 12.25 -0.80
C VAL A 159 -15.12 12.61 0.64
N ALA A 160 -15.25 13.90 0.96
CA ALA A 160 -15.64 14.37 2.27
C ALA A 160 -17.04 13.86 2.67
N GLU A 161 -18.02 13.92 1.76
CA GLU A 161 -19.37 13.37 1.97
C GLU A 161 -19.36 11.86 2.19
N TYR A 162 -18.57 11.12 1.38
CA TYR A 162 -18.43 9.66 1.54
C TYR A 162 -17.86 9.29 2.91
N THR A 163 -16.88 10.03 3.39
CA THR A 163 -16.22 9.78 4.67
C THR A 163 -17.14 10.11 5.86
N GLN A 164 -17.91 11.20 5.79
CA GLN A 164 -18.86 11.59 6.84
C GLN A 164 -20.03 10.61 6.96
N THR A 165 -20.55 10.11 5.85
CA THR A 165 -21.68 9.15 5.84
C THR A 165 -21.33 7.80 6.48
N LYS A 166 -20.05 7.48 6.64
CA LYS A 166 -19.58 6.21 7.25
C LYS A 166 -19.17 6.33 8.73
N GLN A 167 -19.11 7.54 9.29
CA GLN A 167 -18.80 7.74 10.71
C GLN A 167 -20.06 7.77 11.60
N ILE A 168 -21.26 7.59 11.01
CA ILE A 168 -22.54 7.36 11.69
C ILE A 168 -22.89 5.89 11.53
#